data_127137cbf06f574acbbdc9a6d53f79bf
#
_entry.id   127137cbf06f574acbbdc9a6d53f79bf
#
_cell.length_a   1.000
_cell.length_b   1.000
_cell.length_c   1.000
_cell.angle_alpha   90.00
_cell.angle_beta   90.00
_cell.angle_gamma   90.00
#
_symmetry.space_group_name_H-M   'P 1'
#
loop_
_entity.id
_entity.type
_entity.pdbx_description
1 polymer ?
#
loop_
_entity_poly.entity_id
_entity_poly.type
_entity_poly.pdbx_seq_one_letter_code
_entity_poly.pdbx_strand_id
1 'polypeptide(L)'
;MATLSIPLFPLGTVLFPDGVLPLQVFEVRYLDMMRKCIDSGSPFVVVLLTHGSEVRTPDGDEQFEQSGTLATVQETLEASPGLLKVMCRGAARFRIVSSERRPNGLWMAEVELLENDHAVPIPSELQGAADALDRVLESLGDIPEDRWPLLPPFQLDDCGWV
;
A
#
# COMPACT_ATOMS: atom_id res chain seq x y z
N MET A 1 4.50 -1.97 -23.14
CA MET A 1 4.85 -1.41 -21.82
C MET A 1 5.64 -2.43 -21.03
N ALA A 2 6.56 -1.99 -20.21
CA ALA A 2 7.36 -2.92 -19.41
C ALA A 2 6.52 -3.45 -18.25
N THR A 3 6.48 -4.77 -18.10
CA THR A 3 5.90 -5.42 -16.93
C THR A 3 6.97 -5.66 -15.87
N LEU A 4 6.55 -5.62 -14.62
CA LEU A 4 7.40 -5.86 -13.46
C LEU A 4 6.90 -7.10 -12.73
N SER A 5 7.78 -8.06 -12.48
CA SER A 5 7.45 -9.23 -11.65
C SER A 5 7.68 -8.90 -10.19
N ILE A 6 6.64 -8.97 -9.37
CA ILE A 6 6.66 -8.42 -8.03
C ILE A 6 5.79 -9.25 -7.06
N PRO A 7 6.21 -9.42 -5.79
CA PRO A 7 5.38 -10.13 -4.81
C PRO A 7 4.16 -9.30 -4.42
N LEU A 8 3.05 -10.00 -4.21
CA LEU A 8 1.74 -9.44 -3.97
C LEU A 8 1.28 -9.73 -2.55
N PHE A 9 0.77 -8.71 -1.89
CA PHE A 9 0.25 -8.78 -0.53
C PHE A 9 -1.23 -8.38 -0.52
N PRO A 10 -2.17 -9.34 -0.58
CA PRO A 10 -3.59 -9.04 -0.45
C PRO A 10 -3.93 -8.66 0.99
N LEU A 11 -4.59 -7.54 1.17
CA LEU A 11 -4.98 -6.98 2.46
C LEU A 11 -6.44 -6.54 2.45
N GLY A 12 -7.08 -6.52 3.61
CA GLY A 12 -8.43 -5.99 3.79
C GLY A 12 -8.51 -4.46 3.78
N THR A 13 -7.45 -3.79 3.38
CA THR A 13 -7.36 -2.33 3.32
C THR A 13 -6.80 -1.86 1.98
N VAL A 14 -7.11 -0.63 1.61
CA VAL A 14 -6.59 0.02 0.40
C VAL A 14 -5.42 0.92 0.78
N LEU A 15 -4.32 0.79 0.04
CA LEU A 15 -3.19 1.70 0.12
C LEU A 15 -3.26 2.70 -1.04
N PHE A 16 -3.19 3.98 -0.70
CA PHE A 16 -3.11 5.05 -1.69
C PHE A 16 -1.67 5.48 -1.96
N PRO A 17 -1.37 6.08 -3.13
CA PRO A 17 -0.10 6.77 -3.33
C PRO A 17 0.18 7.75 -2.19
N ASP A 18 1.43 7.81 -1.73
CA ASP A 18 1.89 8.58 -0.57
C ASP A 18 1.26 8.20 0.78
N GLY A 19 0.28 7.31 0.79
CA GLY A 19 -0.34 6.81 2.01
C GLY A 19 0.64 6.02 2.88
N VAL A 20 0.40 6.02 4.20
CA VAL A 20 1.20 5.29 5.18
C VAL A 20 0.43 4.05 5.64
N LEU A 21 1.07 2.91 5.62
CA LEU A 21 0.47 1.64 6.01
C LEU A 21 1.34 0.90 7.04
N PRO A 22 0.89 0.84 8.31
CA PRO A 22 1.53 -0.02 9.31
C PRO A 22 1.07 -1.46 9.12
N LEU A 23 2.01 -2.39 9.11
CA LEU A 23 1.75 -3.82 8.98
C LEU A 23 2.39 -4.61 10.12
N GLN A 24 1.71 -5.66 10.54
CA GLN A 24 2.25 -6.70 11.41
C GLN A 24 2.36 -7.98 10.60
N VAL A 25 3.58 -8.42 10.35
CA VAL A 25 3.89 -9.56 9.50
C VAL A 25 4.34 -10.72 10.38
N PHE A 26 3.63 -11.83 10.32
CA PHE A 26 3.89 -13.04 11.13
C PHE A 26 3.83 -14.35 10.32
N GLU A 27 3.19 -14.36 9.16
CA GLU A 27 3.21 -15.54 8.29
C GLU A 27 4.56 -15.70 7.59
N VAL A 28 5.07 -16.93 7.54
CA VAL A 28 6.39 -17.24 6.98
C VAL A 28 6.54 -16.73 5.55
N ARG A 29 5.52 -16.93 4.71
CA ARG A 29 5.52 -16.47 3.31
C ARG A 29 5.77 -14.95 3.19
N TYR A 30 5.14 -14.17 4.07
CA TYR A 30 5.27 -12.72 4.08
C TYR A 30 6.50 -12.23 4.84
N LEU A 31 6.94 -12.95 5.87
CA LEU A 31 8.22 -12.66 6.54
C LEU A 31 9.39 -12.81 5.57
N ASP A 32 9.42 -13.88 4.80
CA ASP A 32 10.47 -14.11 3.80
C ASP A 32 10.42 -13.07 2.68
N MET A 33 9.21 -12.74 2.20
CA MET A 33 9.00 -11.67 1.22
C MET A 33 9.53 -10.34 1.76
N MET A 34 9.12 -9.98 2.96
CA MET A 34 9.47 -8.69 3.57
C MET A 34 10.97 -8.56 3.81
N ARG A 35 11.63 -9.62 4.29
CA ARG A 35 13.09 -9.63 4.45
C ARG A 35 13.81 -9.40 3.12
N LYS A 36 13.36 -10.05 2.04
CA LYS A 36 13.92 -9.83 0.70
C LYS A 36 13.72 -8.39 0.22
N CYS A 37 12.54 -7.82 0.44
CA CYS A 37 12.26 -6.42 0.09
C CYS A 37 13.14 -5.44 0.88
N ILE A 38 13.34 -5.68 2.17
CA ILE A 38 14.21 -4.85 3.03
C ILE A 38 15.66 -4.94 2.56
N ASP A 39 16.17 -6.14 2.34
CA ASP A 39 17.58 -6.38 1.98
C ASP A 39 17.93 -5.81 0.60
N SER A 40 17.00 -5.89 -0.35
CA SER A 40 17.19 -5.42 -1.73
C SER A 40 16.74 -4.00 -1.98
N GLY A 41 15.97 -3.39 -1.06
CA GLY A 41 15.30 -2.12 -1.27
C GLY A 41 14.18 -2.19 -2.31
N SER A 42 13.69 -3.39 -2.62
CA SER A 42 12.64 -3.60 -3.61
C SER A 42 11.25 -3.38 -3.01
N PRO A 43 10.31 -2.84 -3.79
CA PRO A 43 8.92 -2.73 -3.36
C PRO A 43 8.20 -4.09 -3.42
N PHE A 44 7.04 -4.14 -2.80
CA PHE A 44 6.01 -5.15 -3.01
C PHE A 44 4.71 -4.46 -3.40
N VAL A 45 3.68 -5.19 -3.77
CA VAL A 45 2.40 -4.59 -4.15
C VAL A 45 1.29 -4.97 -3.18
N VAL A 46 0.46 -3.99 -2.87
CA VAL A 46 -0.72 -4.14 -2.01
C VAL A 46 -1.96 -4.08 -2.87
N VAL A 47 -2.82 -5.08 -2.72
CA VAL A 47 -4.14 -5.16 -3.37
C VAL A 47 -5.23 -5.41 -2.34
N LEU A 48 -6.44 -4.91 -2.62
CA LEU A 48 -7.59 -5.17 -1.77
C LEU A 48 -8.05 -6.62 -1.92
N LEU A 49 -8.12 -7.32 -0.79
CA LEU A 49 -8.71 -8.65 -0.70
C LEU A 49 -10.23 -8.54 -0.80
N THR A 50 -10.83 -9.21 -1.78
CA THR A 50 -12.28 -9.19 -2.01
C THR A 50 -12.98 -10.43 -1.48
N HIS A 51 -12.26 -11.53 -1.34
CA HIS A 51 -12.73 -12.78 -0.76
C HIS A 51 -11.59 -13.54 -0.08
N GLY A 52 -11.90 -14.27 0.97
CA GLY A 52 -10.91 -15.02 1.76
C GLY A 52 -10.40 -14.22 2.96
N SER A 53 -9.27 -14.62 3.49
CA SER A 53 -8.66 -14.02 4.69
C SER A 53 -7.22 -13.60 4.41
N GLU A 54 -6.78 -12.56 5.08
CA GLU A 54 -5.36 -12.14 5.07
C GLU A 54 -4.46 -13.24 5.62
N VAL A 55 -4.98 -14.01 6.58
CA VAL A 55 -4.31 -15.18 7.14
C VAL A 55 -4.71 -16.41 6.33
N ARG A 56 -3.72 -17.19 5.93
CA ARG A 56 -3.93 -18.41 5.16
C ARG A 56 -4.80 -19.40 5.93
N THR A 57 -5.90 -19.82 5.30
CA THR A 57 -6.77 -20.91 5.78
C THR A 57 -6.64 -22.12 4.86
N PRO A 58 -6.82 -23.35 5.34
CA PRO A 58 -6.72 -24.57 4.53
C PRO A 58 -7.68 -24.58 3.33
N ASP A 59 -8.86 -23.98 3.48
CA ASP A 59 -9.94 -23.96 2.49
C ASP A 59 -10.04 -22.62 1.75
N GLY A 60 -9.08 -21.72 1.96
CA GLY A 60 -9.16 -20.33 1.49
C GLY A 60 -8.70 -20.13 0.06
N ASP A 61 -9.63 -19.80 -0.82
CA ASP A 61 -9.35 -19.16 -2.10
C ASP A 61 -9.33 -17.65 -1.90
N GLU A 62 -8.15 -17.08 -1.87
CA GLU A 62 -7.98 -15.63 -1.82
C GLU A 62 -8.35 -15.05 -3.18
N GLN A 63 -9.26 -14.08 -3.19
CA GLN A 63 -9.57 -13.25 -4.36
C GLN A 63 -9.27 -11.80 -4.04
N PHE A 64 -8.74 -11.08 -4.98
CA PHE A 64 -8.30 -9.70 -4.81
C PHE A 64 -8.55 -8.88 -6.06
N GLU A 65 -8.55 -7.55 -5.88
CA GLU A 65 -8.70 -6.61 -6.98
C GLU A 65 -7.53 -6.70 -7.96
N GLN A 66 -7.76 -6.28 -9.21
CA GLN A 66 -6.76 -6.34 -10.28
C GLN A 66 -5.89 -5.09 -10.36
N SER A 67 -6.07 -4.15 -9.45
CA SER A 67 -5.24 -2.95 -9.33
C SER A 67 -4.95 -2.65 -7.86
N GLY A 68 -3.89 -1.93 -7.62
CA GLY A 68 -3.47 -1.56 -6.28
C GLY A 68 -2.30 -0.58 -6.32
N THR A 69 -1.52 -0.55 -5.26
CA THR A 69 -0.44 0.40 -5.07
C THR A 69 0.85 -0.30 -4.66
N LEU A 70 1.97 0.09 -5.25
CA LEU A 70 3.29 -0.31 -4.79
C LEU A 70 3.51 0.20 -3.38
N ALA A 71 4.14 -0.64 -2.56
CA ALA A 71 4.52 -0.28 -1.19
C ALA A 71 6.04 -0.39 -1.03
N THR A 72 6.63 0.64 -0.43
CA THR A 72 8.03 0.65 -0.04
C THR A 72 8.14 0.59 1.48
N VAL A 73 9.09 -0.20 1.99
CA VAL A 73 9.34 -0.30 3.43
C VAL A 73 10.12 0.92 3.88
N GLN A 74 9.61 1.65 4.87
CA GLN A 74 10.25 2.84 5.45
C GLN A 74 10.97 2.50 6.75
N GLU A 75 10.31 1.78 7.65
CA GLU A 75 10.82 1.42 8.96
C GLU A 75 10.46 -0.03 9.28
N THR A 76 11.31 -0.69 10.04
CA THR A 76 11.10 -2.06 10.50
C THR A 76 11.45 -2.19 11.97
N LEU A 77 10.69 -3.02 12.68
CA LEU A 77 10.95 -3.40 14.06
C LEU A 77 10.59 -4.88 14.26
N GLU A 78 11.57 -5.68 14.64
CA GLU A 78 11.30 -7.04 15.11
C GLU A 78 10.78 -6.97 16.55
N ALA A 79 9.45 -7.07 16.69
CA ALA A 79 8.79 -6.93 17.99
C ALA A 79 8.98 -8.16 18.88
N SER A 80 9.07 -9.34 18.26
CA SER A 80 9.38 -10.62 18.89
C SER A 80 9.80 -11.61 17.79
N PRO A 81 10.42 -12.76 18.13
CA PRO A 81 10.75 -13.77 17.13
C PRO A 81 9.51 -14.15 16.30
N GLY A 82 9.60 -14.00 14.98
CA GLY A 82 8.50 -14.28 14.04
C GLY A 82 7.42 -13.22 13.93
N LEU A 83 7.57 -12.05 14.56
CA LEU A 83 6.67 -10.91 14.42
C LEU A 83 7.45 -9.67 13.98
N LEU A 84 7.28 -9.27 12.75
CA LEU A 84 7.90 -8.09 12.16
C LEU A 84 6.85 -6.98 12.00
N LYS A 85 7.10 -5.84 12.61
CA LYS A 85 6.33 -4.62 12.37
C LYS A 85 7.04 -3.80 11.30
N VAL A 86 6.29 -3.40 10.27
CA VAL A 86 6.82 -2.56 9.19
C VAL A 86 5.92 -1.37 8.97
N MET A 87 6.54 -0.24 8.68
CA MET A 87 5.87 0.96 8.21
C MET A 87 6.15 1.08 6.72
N CYS A 88 5.09 1.11 5.93
CA CYS A 88 5.18 1.20 4.47
C CYS A 88 4.59 2.51 3.98
N ARG A 89 5.09 2.96 2.84
CA ARG A 89 4.54 4.10 2.11
C ARG A 89 4.12 3.66 0.71
N GLY A 90 2.94 4.11 0.29
CA GLY A 90 2.43 3.92 -1.06
C GLY A 90 3.25 4.70 -2.08
N ALA A 91 3.49 4.07 -3.22
CA ALA A 91 4.15 4.67 -4.37
C ALA A 91 3.19 4.66 -5.58
N ALA A 92 3.67 4.33 -6.76
CA ALA A 92 2.84 4.29 -7.97
C ALA A 92 1.72 3.25 -7.89
N ARG A 93 0.61 3.53 -8.54
CA ARG A 93 -0.45 2.56 -8.78
C ARG A 93 -0.04 1.58 -9.88
N PHE A 94 -0.66 0.42 -9.87
CA PHE A 94 -0.41 -0.62 -10.87
C PHE A 94 -1.70 -1.35 -11.25
N ARG A 95 -1.63 -2.08 -12.37
CA ARG A 95 -2.62 -3.06 -12.78
C ARG A 95 -1.95 -4.42 -12.94
N ILE A 96 -2.62 -5.47 -12.49
CA ILE A 96 -2.16 -6.85 -12.66
C ILE A 96 -2.43 -7.30 -14.10
N VAL A 97 -1.40 -7.80 -14.75
CA VAL A 97 -1.48 -8.45 -16.08
C VAL A 97 -1.72 -9.94 -15.92
N SER A 98 -0.98 -10.55 -15.01
CA SER A 98 -1.14 -11.97 -14.63
C SER A 98 -0.66 -12.18 -13.21
N SER A 99 -1.14 -13.22 -12.56
CA SER A 99 -0.69 -13.60 -11.23
C SER A 99 -0.60 -15.11 -11.10
N GLU A 100 0.33 -15.57 -10.28
CA GLU A 100 0.49 -16.98 -9.94
C GLU A 100 0.76 -17.15 -8.45
N ARG A 101 0.27 -18.24 -7.90
CA ARG A 101 0.52 -18.61 -6.51
C ARG A 101 1.71 -19.55 -6.43
N ARG A 102 2.70 -19.19 -5.62
CA ARG A 102 3.87 -20.02 -5.36
C ARG A 102 3.53 -21.19 -4.43
N PRO A 103 4.35 -22.25 -4.38
CA PRO A 103 4.13 -23.40 -3.50
C PRO A 103 4.03 -23.04 -2.01
N ASN A 104 4.73 -21.99 -1.57
CA ASN A 104 4.66 -21.47 -0.20
C ASN A 104 3.40 -20.63 0.08
N GLY A 105 2.54 -20.42 -0.94
CA GLY A 105 1.32 -19.65 -0.86
C GLY A 105 1.48 -18.15 -1.15
N LEU A 106 2.70 -17.68 -1.44
CA LEU A 106 2.92 -16.29 -1.85
C LEU A 106 2.43 -16.07 -3.28
N TRP A 107 1.69 -15.01 -3.48
CA TRP A 107 1.31 -14.56 -4.82
C TRP A 107 2.42 -13.73 -5.45
N MET A 108 2.72 -14.02 -6.71
CA MET A 108 3.58 -13.20 -7.56
C MET A 108 2.72 -12.67 -8.70
N ALA A 109 2.95 -11.44 -9.09
CA ALA A 109 2.22 -10.81 -10.18
C ALA A 109 3.16 -10.16 -11.19
N GLU A 110 2.78 -10.24 -12.45
CA GLU A 110 3.28 -9.36 -13.50
C GLU A 110 2.37 -8.13 -13.52
N VAL A 111 2.92 -6.97 -13.29
CA VAL A 111 2.17 -5.72 -13.18
C VAL A 111 2.65 -4.67 -14.17
N GLU A 112 1.72 -3.85 -14.64
CA GLU A 112 1.99 -2.61 -15.35
C GLU A 112 1.81 -1.44 -14.40
N LEU A 113 2.78 -0.53 -14.36
CA LEU A 113 2.64 0.71 -13.62
C LEU A 113 1.67 1.65 -14.34
N LEU A 114 0.79 2.26 -13.59
CA LEU A 114 -0.11 3.30 -14.09
C LEU A 114 0.58 4.68 -13.95
N GLU A 115 0.26 5.57 -14.87
CA GLU A 115 0.68 6.96 -14.72
C GLU A 115 0.06 7.57 -13.46
N ASN A 116 0.82 8.43 -12.79
CA ASN A 116 0.29 9.19 -11.67
C ASN A 116 -0.74 10.19 -12.17
N ASP A 117 -1.77 10.42 -11.35
CA ASP A 117 -2.76 11.43 -11.64
C ASP A 117 -2.12 12.82 -11.57
N HIS A 118 -2.58 13.72 -12.41
CA HIS A 118 -2.12 15.10 -12.41
C HIS A 118 -2.77 15.89 -11.27
N ALA A 119 -1.96 16.64 -10.55
CA ALA A 119 -2.49 17.53 -9.53
C ALA A 119 -3.31 18.66 -10.17
N VAL A 120 -4.52 18.87 -9.67
CA VAL A 120 -5.40 19.97 -10.09
C VAL A 120 -5.77 20.83 -8.87
N PRO A 121 -5.99 22.14 -9.05
CA PRO A 121 -6.42 23.02 -7.97
C PRO A 121 -7.76 22.55 -7.38
N ILE A 122 -7.92 22.68 -6.08
CA ILE A 122 -9.19 22.36 -5.40
C ILE A 122 -10.24 23.40 -5.84
N PRO A 123 -11.39 22.96 -6.41
CA PRO A 123 -12.48 23.88 -6.72
C PRO A 123 -12.99 24.62 -5.46
N SER A 124 -13.46 25.85 -5.66
CA SER A 124 -13.91 26.68 -4.54
C SER A 124 -15.03 26.04 -3.69
N GLU A 125 -15.91 25.25 -4.31
CA GLU A 125 -16.99 24.52 -3.64
C GLU A 125 -16.46 23.39 -2.72
N LEU A 126 -15.25 22.89 -2.95
CA LEU A 126 -14.61 21.84 -2.16
C LEU A 126 -13.58 22.38 -1.15
N GLN A 127 -13.31 23.68 -1.16
CA GLN A 127 -12.33 24.28 -0.26
C GLN A 127 -12.66 24.02 1.22
N GLY A 128 -13.94 24.02 1.59
CA GLY A 128 -14.38 23.73 2.94
C GLY A 128 -14.01 22.31 3.41
N ALA A 129 -13.97 21.33 2.50
CA ALA A 129 -13.54 19.98 2.81
C ALA A 129 -12.01 19.93 3.04
N ALA A 130 -11.23 20.61 2.20
CA ALA A 130 -9.79 20.73 2.36
C ALA A 130 -9.42 21.39 3.69
N ASP A 131 -10.10 22.50 4.05
CA ASP A 131 -9.89 23.20 5.33
C ASP A 131 -10.26 22.31 6.54
N ALA A 132 -11.29 21.48 6.39
CA ALA A 132 -11.68 20.52 7.43
C ALA A 132 -10.61 19.43 7.61
N LEU A 133 -10.07 18.90 6.50
CA LEU A 133 -8.97 17.93 6.53
C LEU A 133 -7.72 18.51 7.20
N ASP A 134 -7.35 19.73 6.85
CA ASP A 134 -6.21 20.43 7.45
C ASP A 134 -6.34 20.52 8.99
N ARG A 135 -7.52 20.95 9.47
CA ARG A 135 -7.83 20.99 10.90
C ARG A 135 -7.76 19.62 11.58
N VAL A 136 -8.20 18.56 10.89
CA VAL A 136 -8.10 17.19 11.43
C VAL A 136 -6.64 16.79 11.57
N LEU A 137 -5.83 17.03 10.55
CA LEU A 137 -4.39 16.70 10.58
C LEU A 137 -3.67 17.48 11.67
N GLU A 138 -3.95 18.78 11.82
CA GLU A 138 -3.42 19.59 12.91
C GLU A 138 -3.83 19.05 14.30
N SER A 139 -5.05 18.54 14.43
CA SER A 139 -5.55 18.00 15.70
C SER A 139 -4.91 16.68 16.11
N LEU A 140 -4.30 15.96 15.17
CA LEU A 140 -3.58 14.73 15.46
C LEU A 140 -2.24 14.97 16.19
N GLY A 141 -1.81 16.22 16.31
CA GLY A 141 -0.67 16.62 17.14
C GLY A 141 0.67 16.15 16.60
N ASP A 142 1.54 15.67 17.49
CA ASP A 142 2.95 15.37 17.22
C ASP A 142 3.23 14.18 16.29
N ILE A 143 2.44 14.00 15.24
CA ILE A 143 2.79 13.03 14.20
C ILE A 143 3.90 13.65 13.35
N PRO A 144 5.09 13.02 13.25
CA PRO A 144 6.15 13.50 12.37
C PRO A 144 5.65 13.69 10.94
N GLU A 145 6.07 14.76 10.27
CA GLU A 145 5.62 15.08 8.91
C GLU A 145 5.89 13.95 7.91
N ASP A 146 6.97 13.20 8.11
CA ASP A 146 7.32 12.03 7.30
C ASP A 146 6.34 10.85 7.44
N ARG A 147 5.48 10.91 8.46
CA ARG A 147 4.42 9.93 8.72
C ARG A 147 3.02 10.43 8.37
N TRP A 148 2.90 11.66 7.94
CA TRP A 148 1.62 12.18 7.52
C TRP A 148 1.18 11.52 6.21
N PRO A 149 -0.07 11.07 6.12
CA PRO A 149 -0.59 10.46 4.89
C PRO A 149 -0.71 11.48 3.75
N LEU A 150 -0.89 12.72 4.07
CA LEU A 150 -1.01 13.85 3.14
C LEU A 150 -0.31 15.07 3.72
N LEU A 151 0.29 15.89 2.86
CA LEU A 151 0.93 17.15 3.23
C LEU A 151 0.25 18.32 2.52
N PRO A 152 0.03 19.44 3.23
CA PRO A 152 -0.43 20.66 2.57
C PRO A 152 0.67 21.27 1.66
N PRO A 153 0.33 22.06 0.63
CA PRO A 153 -1.04 22.39 0.24
C PRO A 153 -1.74 21.21 -0.43
N PHE A 154 -3.00 20.95 -0.03
CA PHE A 154 -3.79 19.89 -0.65
C PHE A 154 -4.18 20.26 -2.07
N GLN A 155 -4.15 19.27 -2.94
CA GLN A 155 -4.57 19.39 -4.33
C GLN A 155 -5.44 18.18 -4.67
N LEU A 156 -6.41 18.38 -5.55
CA LEU A 156 -7.10 17.26 -6.18
C LEU A 156 -6.22 16.71 -7.29
N ASP A 157 -6.20 15.42 -7.42
CA ASP A 157 -5.70 14.77 -8.62
C ASP A 157 -6.86 14.44 -9.58
N ASP A 158 -6.53 13.87 -10.74
CA ASP A 158 -7.52 13.52 -11.76
C ASP A 158 -8.57 12.50 -11.30
N CYS A 159 -8.29 11.76 -10.23
CA CYS A 159 -9.22 10.81 -9.62
C CYS A 159 -10.08 11.43 -8.50
N GLY A 160 -9.93 12.70 -8.22
CA GLY A 160 -10.64 13.38 -7.15
C GLY A 160 -10.13 13.05 -5.74
N TRP A 161 -8.92 12.57 -5.62
CA TRP A 161 -8.24 12.41 -4.35
C TRP A 161 -7.89 13.77 -3.75
N VAL A 162 -8.02 13.91 -2.49
CA VAL A 162 -7.49 15.07 -1.78
C VAL A 162 -6.33 14.67 -0.94
#